data_e5421bb52c5d5ca1341a785877597a1f
#
_entry.id   e5421bb52c5d5ca1341a785877597a1f
#
_cell.length_a   1.000
_cell.length_b   1.000
_cell.length_c   1.000
_cell.angle_alpha   90.00
_cell.angle_beta   90.00
_cell.angle_gamma   90.00
#
_symmetry.space_group_name_H-M   'P 1'
#
loop_
_entity.id
_entity.type
_entity.pdbx_description
1 polymer ?
#
loop_
_entity_poly.entity_id
_entity_poly.type
_entity_poly.pdbx_seq_one_letter_code
_entity_poly.pdbx_strand_id
1 'polypeptide(L)'
;MAAAFFTKLAEKNIEFELSNVDLYSNPPPFLSYEEFRGLWFPVYIDGYQATDEELEAMAYAREQGELFNNADVLVITTPMWNYSIPAILKAWIDQILAPSITFEMEANGPRPLHSIKQIVVLAASGGVYKEDDPRDCLTSQIREAFSFIGIDHISTAWADGQNPLFFEDGSIRKSFAIESAQELAEEVADI
;
A
#
# COMPACT_ATOMS: atom_id res chain seq x y z
N MET A 1 14.16 -8.77 0.81
CA MET A 1 13.52 -8.10 1.95
C MET A 1 12.26 -8.84 2.41
N ALA A 2 11.20 -8.99 1.63
CA ALA A 2 9.96 -9.64 2.10
C ALA A 2 10.18 -11.00 2.78
N ALA A 3 10.91 -11.93 2.16
CA ALA A 3 11.21 -13.20 2.78
C ALA A 3 11.93 -13.07 4.14
N ALA A 4 12.88 -12.12 4.26
CA ALA A 4 13.59 -11.88 5.52
C ALA A 4 12.66 -11.28 6.60
N PHE A 5 11.78 -10.35 6.21
CA PHE A 5 10.75 -9.77 7.08
C PHE A 5 9.82 -10.85 7.66
N PHE A 6 9.20 -11.68 6.80
CA PHE A 6 8.28 -12.72 7.26
C PHE A 6 8.97 -13.86 8.01
N THR A 7 10.22 -14.21 7.65
CA THR A 7 11.02 -15.17 8.43
C THR A 7 11.25 -14.63 9.83
N LYS A 8 11.64 -13.36 9.96
CA LYS A 8 11.89 -12.73 11.26
C LYS A 8 10.61 -12.62 12.09
N LEU A 9 9.49 -12.28 11.46
CA LEU A 9 8.19 -12.24 12.14
C LEU A 9 7.80 -13.63 12.68
N ALA A 10 7.99 -14.69 11.91
CA ALA A 10 7.72 -16.05 12.33
C ALA A 10 8.61 -16.52 13.50
N GLU A 11 9.85 -16.01 13.61
CA GLU A 11 10.75 -16.29 14.74
C GLU A 11 10.24 -15.74 16.08
N LYS A 12 9.35 -14.75 16.06
CA LYS A 12 8.77 -14.16 17.28
C LYS A 12 7.68 -15.03 17.94
N ASN A 13 7.33 -16.19 17.35
CA ASN A 13 6.31 -17.13 17.86
C ASN A 13 4.92 -16.49 18.07
N ILE A 14 4.59 -15.49 17.28
CA ILE A 14 3.22 -14.94 17.21
C ILE A 14 2.45 -15.66 16.11
N GLU A 15 1.18 -15.93 16.39
CA GLU A 15 0.26 -16.41 15.35
C GLU A 15 -0.19 -15.22 14.49
N PHE A 16 0.00 -15.29 13.18
CA PHE A 16 -0.52 -14.32 12.23
C PHE A 16 -1.07 -15.02 11.00
N GLU A 17 -2.08 -14.43 10.40
CA GLU A 17 -2.61 -14.83 9.10
C GLU A 17 -2.04 -13.92 8.02
N LEU A 18 -1.56 -14.51 6.92
CA LEU A 18 -1.00 -13.78 5.79
C LEU A 18 -1.92 -13.87 4.58
N SER A 19 -2.57 -12.76 4.23
CA SER A 19 -3.24 -12.59 2.95
C SER A 19 -2.25 -11.99 1.95
N ASN A 20 -1.92 -12.75 0.90
CA ASN A 20 -0.98 -12.31 -0.13
C ASN A 20 -1.70 -11.93 -1.43
N VAL A 21 -1.56 -10.66 -1.84
CA VAL A 21 -2.11 -10.13 -3.09
C VAL A 21 -0.98 -9.88 -4.07
N ASP A 22 -0.85 -10.74 -5.09
CA ASP A 22 0.09 -10.54 -6.19
C ASP A 22 -0.62 -9.79 -7.32
N LEU A 23 -0.32 -8.50 -7.45
CA LEU A 23 -0.94 -7.61 -8.43
C LEU A 23 -0.62 -7.98 -9.88
N TYR A 24 0.46 -8.72 -10.14
CA TYR A 24 0.77 -9.19 -11.49
C TYR A 24 0.06 -10.48 -11.85
N SER A 25 -0.27 -11.32 -10.86
CA SER A 25 -1.05 -12.54 -11.07
C SER A 25 -2.55 -12.25 -11.15
N ASN A 26 -3.03 -11.25 -10.42
CA ASN A 26 -4.42 -10.77 -10.44
C ASN A 26 -4.44 -9.23 -10.58
N PRO A 27 -4.23 -8.69 -11.80
CA PRO A 27 -4.11 -7.26 -12.01
C PRO A 27 -5.38 -6.49 -11.64
N PRO A 28 -5.27 -5.41 -10.87
CA PRO A 28 -6.41 -4.52 -10.62
C PRO A 28 -6.91 -3.91 -11.94
N PRO A 29 -8.21 -3.80 -12.13
CA PRO A 29 -8.74 -3.00 -13.23
C PRO A 29 -8.38 -1.52 -13.02
N PHE A 30 -8.31 -0.75 -14.09
CA PHE A 30 -8.32 0.71 -13.96
C PHE A 30 -9.71 1.16 -13.53
N LEU A 31 -9.76 2.18 -12.66
CA LEU A 31 -11.01 2.78 -12.23
C LEU A 31 -11.84 3.22 -13.45
N SER A 32 -12.99 2.59 -13.67
CA SER A 32 -13.92 2.94 -14.74
C SER A 32 -14.80 4.13 -14.35
N TYR A 33 -15.52 4.69 -15.32
CA TYR A 33 -16.46 5.77 -15.02
C TYR A 33 -17.69 5.25 -14.24
N GLU A 34 -18.15 4.05 -14.54
CA GLU A 34 -19.25 3.38 -13.84
C GLU A 34 -18.87 3.11 -12.38
N GLU A 35 -17.67 2.60 -12.15
CA GLU A 35 -17.13 2.39 -10.81
C GLU A 35 -16.98 3.70 -10.04
N PHE A 36 -16.40 4.72 -10.67
CA PHE A 36 -16.30 6.06 -10.07
C PHE A 36 -17.67 6.60 -9.66
N ARG A 37 -18.69 6.44 -10.48
CA ARG A 37 -20.05 6.86 -10.17
C ARG A 37 -20.61 6.11 -8.96
N GLY A 38 -20.49 4.78 -8.96
CA GLY A 38 -20.96 3.94 -7.86
C GLY A 38 -20.33 4.28 -6.52
N LEU A 39 -19.02 4.60 -6.53
CA LEU A 39 -18.26 4.94 -5.33
C LEU A 39 -18.50 6.37 -4.84
N TRP A 40 -18.48 7.37 -5.74
CA TRP A 40 -18.42 8.77 -5.37
C TRP A 40 -19.75 9.53 -5.47
N PHE A 41 -20.66 9.15 -6.36
CA PHE A 41 -21.94 9.86 -6.49
C PHE A 41 -22.81 9.78 -5.23
N PRO A 42 -22.84 8.66 -4.46
CA PRO A 42 -23.53 8.64 -3.17
C PRO A 42 -23.03 9.70 -2.17
N VAL A 43 -21.73 10.12 -2.27
CA VAL A 43 -21.16 11.17 -1.42
C VAL A 43 -21.66 12.58 -1.79
N TYR A 44 -21.89 12.80 -3.09
CA TYR A 44 -22.19 14.15 -3.62
C TYR A 44 -23.65 14.39 -3.99
N ILE A 45 -24.41 13.30 -4.18
CA ILE A 45 -25.80 13.35 -4.67
C ILE A 45 -26.71 12.68 -3.65
N ASP A 46 -27.49 13.48 -2.94
CA ASP A 46 -28.43 12.98 -1.94
C ASP A 46 -29.43 11.99 -2.55
N GLY A 47 -29.59 10.83 -1.90
CA GLY A 47 -30.48 9.77 -2.36
C GLY A 47 -30.00 9.00 -3.60
N TYR A 48 -28.75 9.18 -4.05
CA TYR A 48 -28.21 8.40 -5.15
C TYR A 48 -28.19 6.91 -4.83
N GLN A 49 -28.65 6.12 -5.79
CA GLN A 49 -28.64 4.65 -5.72
C GLN A 49 -27.78 4.14 -6.87
N ALA A 50 -26.72 3.39 -6.57
CA ALA A 50 -25.89 2.77 -7.60
C ALA A 50 -26.71 1.77 -8.43
N THR A 51 -26.51 1.79 -9.73
CA THR A 51 -27.12 0.83 -10.66
C THR A 51 -26.46 -0.54 -10.55
N ASP A 52 -27.08 -1.59 -11.10
CA ASP A 52 -26.49 -2.94 -11.11
C ASP A 52 -25.14 -2.97 -11.84
N GLU A 53 -24.98 -2.18 -12.92
CA GLU A 53 -23.73 -2.05 -13.67
C GLU A 53 -22.62 -1.38 -12.83
N GLU A 54 -22.95 -0.35 -12.07
CA GLU A 54 -22.04 0.31 -11.13
C GLU A 54 -21.65 -0.62 -9.98
N LEU A 55 -22.61 -1.38 -9.45
CA LEU A 55 -22.37 -2.37 -8.40
C LEU A 55 -21.45 -3.51 -8.89
N GLU A 56 -21.59 -3.95 -10.13
CA GLU A 56 -20.72 -4.95 -10.76
C GLU A 56 -19.29 -4.37 -10.95
N ALA A 57 -19.17 -3.13 -11.43
CA ALA A 57 -17.90 -2.46 -11.61
C ALA A 57 -17.11 -2.32 -10.30
N MET A 58 -17.79 -2.14 -9.15
CA MET A 58 -17.17 -2.02 -7.82
C MET A 58 -16.74 -3.38 -7.21
N ALA A 59 -16.94 -4.51 -7.87
CA ALA A 59 -16.74 -5.84 -7.27
C ALA A 59 -15.28 -6.04 -6.80
N TYR A 60 -14.30 -5.64 -7.63
CA TYR A 60 -12.88 -5.74 -7.29
C TYR A 60 -12.52 -4.86 -6.08
N ALA A 61 -12.96 -3.60 -6.08
CA ALA A 61 -12.71 -2.66 -4.98
C ALA A 61 -13.26 -3.20 -3.65
N ARG A 62 -14.46 -3.79 -3.65
CA ARG A 62 -15.07 -4.39 -2.46
C ARG A 62 -14.29 -5.59 -1.94
N GLU A 63 -13.90 -6.51 -2.82
CA GLU A 63 -13.10 -7.68 -2.46
C GLU A 63 -11.77 -7.27 -1.82
N GLN A 64 -11.04 -6.34 -2.46
CA GLN A 64 -9.76 -5.85 -1.96
C GLN A 64 -9.92 -4.99 -0.70
N GLY A 65 -10.97 -4.19 -0.62
CA GLY A 65 -11.32 -3.41 0.55
C GLY A 65 -11.64 -4.27 1.77
N GLU A 66 -12.32 -5.41 1.58
CA GLU A 66 -12.59 -6.37 2.66
C GLU A 66 -11.28 -6.96 3.22
N LEU A 67 -10.35 -7.38 2.35
CA LEU A 67 -9.03 -7.84 2.78
C LEU A 67 -8.26 -6.75 3.53
N PHE A 68 -8.27 -5.52 3.01
CA PHE A 68 -7.61 -4.38 3.61
C PHE A 68 -8.18 -4.02 4.99
N ASN A 69 -9.52 -3.94 5.10
CA ASN A 69 -10.19 -3.51 6.34
C ASN A 69 -10.00 -4.50 7.48
N ASN A 70 -9.81 -5.78 7.17
CA ASN A 70 -9.60 -6.85 8.17
C ASN A 70 -8.14 -7.04 8.57
N ALA A 71 -7.19 -6.34 7.93
CA ALA A 71 -5.78 -6.45 8.26
C ALA A 71 -5.40 -5.52 9.43
N ASP A 72 -4.45 -5.96 10.28
CA ASP A 72 -3.80 -5.12 11.28
C ASP A 72 -2.58 -4.37 10.71
N VAL A 73 -1.89 -5.00 9.76
CA VAL A 73 -0.67 -4.46 9.14
C VAL A 73 -0.72 -4.68 7.63
N LEU A 74 -0.40 -3.65 6.87
CA LEU A 74 -0.21 -3.73 5.43
C LEU A 74 1.29 -3.75 5.10
N VAL A 75 1.75 -4.78 4.37
CA VAL A 75 3.13 -4.85 3.86
C VAL A 75 3.13 -4.65 2.34
N ILE A 76 3.68 -3.53 1.88
CA ILE A 76 3.79 -3.21 0.45
C ILE A 76 5.21 -3.52 -0.02
N THR A 77 5.36 -4.51 -0.91
CA THR A 77 6.64 -4.82 -1.56
C THR A 77 6.64 -4.28 -2.97
N THR A 78 7.48 -3.30 -3.26
CA THR A 78 7.42 -2.56 -4.53
C THR A 78 8.78 -2.09 -5.04
N PRO A 79 9.07 -2.13 -6.36
CA PRO A 79 10.15 -1.35 -6.92
C PRO A 79 9.75 0.12 -7.10
N MET A 80 10.74 1.00 -7.18
CA MET A 80 10.54 2.34 -7.73
C MET A 80 10.77 2.30 -9.25
N TRP A 81 9.78 2.70 -10.02
CA TRP A 81 9.87 2.89 -11.46
C TRP A 81 9.57 4.35 -11.83
N ASN A 82 10.47 4.95 -12.61
CA ASN A 82 10.32 6.35 -13.02
C ASN A 82 10.02 7.30 -11.86
N TYR A 83 10.77 7.13 -10.74
CA TYR A 83 10.67 7.93 -9.52
C TYR A 83 9.41 7.72 -8.66
N SER A 84 8.53 6.80 -9.01
CA SER A 84 7.27 6.59 -8.33
C SER A 84 6.94 5.11 -8.13
N ILE A 85 5.78 4.83 -7.56
CA ILE A 85 5.22 3.48 -7.50
C ILE A 85 4.88 2.97 -8.91
N PRO A 86 4.95 1.66 -9.17
CA PRO A 86 4.47 1.09 -10.43
C PRO A 86 3.00 1.39 -10.68
N ALA A 87 2.63 1.57 -11.96
CA ALA A 87 1.24 1.87 -12.35
C ALA A 87 0.22 0.84 -11.82
N ILE A 88 0.62 -0.43 -11.74
CA ILE A 88 -0.23 -1.49 -11.21
C ILE A 88 -0.52 -1.31 -9.70
N LEU A 89 0.45 -0.85 -8.91
CA LEU A 89 0.24 -0.53 -7.50
C LEU A 89 -0.67 0.70 -7.35
N LYS A 90 -0.48 1.71 -8.22
CA LYS A 90 -1.36 2.88 -8.24
C LYS A 90 -2.80 2.49 -8.58
N ALA A 91 -3.00 1.59 -9.58
CA ALA A 91 -4.33 1.09 -9.91
C ALA A 91 -4.99 0.39 -8.73
N TRP A 92 -4.25 -0.43 -7.96
CA TRP A 92 -4.78 -1.06 -6.74
C TRP A 92 -5.13 -0.02 -5.66
N ILE A 93 -4.27 0.97 -5.45
CA ILE A 93 -4.55 2.07 -4.51
C ILE A 93 -5.83 2.82 -4.91
N ASP A 94 -6.03 3.11 -6.20
CA ASP A 94 -7.23 3.79 -6.69
C ASP A 94 -8.51 2.98 -6.48
N GLN A 95 -8.42 1.67 -6.48
CA GLN A 95 -9.54 0.77 -6.18
C GLN A 95 -9.91 0.77 -4.69
N ILE A 96 -8.92 0.71 -3.80
CA ILE A 96 -9.20 0.56 -2.38
C ILE A 96 -9.43 1.89 -1.66
N LEU A 97 -8.79 2.99 -2.06
CA LEU A 97 -8.97 4.29 -1.42
C LEU A 97 -10.21 5.01 -1.95
N ALA A 98 -11.36 4.46 -1.62
CA ALA A 98 -12.65 4.96 -2.07
C ALA A 98 -13.70 4.94 -0.94
N PRO A 99 -14.70 5.84 -1.01
CA PRO A 99 -15.81 5.85 -0.05
C PRO A 99 -16.55 4.52 -0.03
N SER A 100 -17.02 4.13 1.15
CA SER A 100 -17.71 2.85 1.42
C SER A 100 -16.85 1.60 1.15
N ILE A 101 -15.58 1.77 0.82
CA ILE A 101 -14.59 0.69 0.66
C ILE A 101 -13.67 0.67 1.88
N THR A 102 -12.83 1.70 2.09
CA THR A 102 -11.89 1.78 3.21
C THR A 102 -12.15 2.96 4.14
N PHE A 103 -13.04 3.86 3.77
CA PHE A 103 -13.48 4.98 4.60
C PHE A 103 -14.91 5.41 4.26
N GLU A 104 -15.55 6.13 5.19
CA GLU A 104 -16.77 6.91 4.94
C GLU A 104 -16.42 8.40 4.89
N MET A 105 -17.04 9.14 3.97
CA MET A 105 -16.85 10.58 3.91
C MET A 105 -17.82 11.28 4.86
N GLU A 106 -17.28 11.95 5.88
CA GLU A 106 -18.04 12.74 6.86
C GLU A 106 -17.74 14.23 6.73
N ALA A 107 -18.51 15.08 7.42
CA ALA A 107 -18.36 16.52 7.36
C ALA A 107 -16.95 17.01 7.77
N ASN A 108 -16.26 16.27 8.62
CA ASN A 108 -14.92 16.60 9.14
C ASN A 108 -13.78 15.86 8.43
N GLY A 109 -14.07 15.15 7.34
CA GLY A 109 -13.10 14.35 6.59
C GLY A 109 -13.42 12.85 6.59
N PRO A 110 -12.54 12.01 6.07
CA PRO A 110 -12.75 10.58 6.00
C PRO A 110 -12.73 9.94 7.39
N ARG A 111 -13.71 9.07 7.65
CA ARG A 111 -13.74 8.18 8.81
C ARG A 111 -13.29 6.80 8.37
N PRO A 112 -12.18 6.26 8.92
CA PRO A 112 -11.69 4.92 8.56
C PRO A 112 -12.72 3.80 8.77
N LEU A 113 -12.72 2.81 7.87
CA LEU A 113 -13.43 1.55 8.00
C LEU A 113 -12.49 0.37 8.30
N HIS A 114 -11.19 0.62 8.38
CA HIS A 114 -10.14 -0.37 8.60
C HIS A 114 -9.58 -0.36 10.01
N SER A 115 -8.81 -1.42 10.34
CA SER A 115 -8.11 -1.58 11.62
C SER A 115 -6.58 -1.49 11.48
N ILE A 116 -6.06 -1.07 10.32
CA ILE A 116 -4.62 -1.04 10.05
C ILE A 116 -3.93 -0.07 11.00
N LYS A 117 -2.93 -0.57 11.72
CA LYS A 117 -2.12 0.15 12.69
C LYS A 117 -0.81 0.65 12.09
N GLN A 118 -0.27 -0.09 11.10
CA GLN A 118 1.00 0.24 10.47
C GLN A 118 1.04 -0.22 9.00
N ILE A 119 1.72 0.58 8.17
CA ILE A 119 2.14 0.16 6.84
C ILE A 119 3.66 -0.02 6.82
N VAL A 120 4.13 -1.16 6.33
CA VAL A 120 5.54 -1.42 6.07
C VAL A 120 5.78 -1.41 4.56
N VAL A 121 6.66 -0.54 4.10
CA VAL A 121 7.05 -0.45 2.69
C VAL A 121 8.43 -1.08 2.51
N LEU A 122 8.51 -2.15 1.72
CA LEU A 122 9.73 -2.83 1.34
C LEU A 122 10.08 -2.43 -0.09
N ALA A 123 10.83 -1.34 -0.24
CA ALA A 123 11.13 -0.73 -1.52
C ALA A 123 12.47 -1.14 -2.12
N ALA A 124 12.58 -1.13 -3.45
CA ALA A 124 13.84 -1.26 -4.17
C ALA A 124 13.94 -0.22 -5.29
N SER A 125 15.15 0.36 -5.49
CA SER A 125 15.40 1.32 -6.56
C SER A 125 16.80 1.21 -7.15
N GLY A 126 16.92 1.56 -8.42
CA GLY A 126 18.22 1.65 -9.09
C GLY A 126 19.06 2.85 -8.63
N GLY A 127 18.41 3.96 -8.27
CA GLY A 127 19.04 5.18 -7.76
C GLY A 127 19.13 5.21 -6.25
N VAL A 128 19.89 6.19 -5.72
CA VAL A 128 19.98 6.52 -4.29
C VAL A 128 19.19 7.78 -4.02
N TYR A 129 18.36 7.75 -3.00
CA TYR A 129 17.51 8.87 -2.58
C TYR A 129 17.81 9.21 -1.11
N LYS A 130 17.91 10.50 -0.82
CA LYS A 130 18.06 11.00 0.55
C LYS A 130 16.68 11.19 1.16
N GLU A 131 16.66 11.33 2.46
CA GLU A 131 15.47 11.81 3.16
C GLU A 131 15.01 13.15 2.55
N ASP A 132 13.72 13.29 2.31
CA ASP A 132 13.09 14.46 1.65
C ASP A 132 13.61 14.77 0.23
N ASP A 133 14.18 13.80 -0.48
CA ASP A 133 14.55 13.97 -1.89
C ASP A 133 13.29 14.24 -2.73
N PRO A 134 13.17 15.38 -3.42
CA PRO A 134 11.96 15.72 -4.20
C PRO A 134 11.71 14.76 -5.37
N ARG A 135 12.67 13.88 -5.69
CA ARG A 135 12.51 12.83 -6.70
C ARG A 135 11.91 11.55 -6.11
N ASP A 136 11.82 11.44 -4.78
CA ASP A 136 11.12 10.33 -4.14
C ASP A 136 9.61 10.56 -4.16
N CYS A 137 9.01 10.24 -5.30
CA CYS A 137 7.55 10.19 -5.43
C CYS A 137 6.96 8.83 -5.03
N LEU A 138 7.78 7.86 -4.55
CA LEU A 138 7.28 6.57 -4.10
C LEU A 138 6.79 6.66 -2.66
N THR A 139 7.67 7.01 -1.71
CA THR A 139 7.31 7.04 -0.29
C THR A 139 6.35 8.18 0.01
N SER A 140 6.54 9.34 -0.62
CA SER A 140 5.64 10.49 -0.48
C SER A 140 4.22 10.16 -0.97
N GLN A 141 4.07 9.51 -2.12
CA GLN A 141 2.76 9.14 -2.64
C GLN A 141 2.03 8.12 -1.75
N ILE A 142 2.75 7.10 -1.26
CA ILE A 142 2.17 6.12 -0.32
C ILE A 142 1.73 6.84 0.96
N ARG A 143 2.60 7.68 1.54
CA ARG A 143 2.29 8.42 2.76
C ARG A 143 1.04 9.29 2.61
N GLU A 144 1.00 10.15 1.63
CA GLU A 144 -0.13 11.04 1.39
C GLU A 144 -1.44 10.27 1.16
N ALA A 145 -1.38 9.20 0.36
CA ALA A 145 -2.55 8.39 0.04
C ALA A 145 -3.15 7.73 1.29
N PHE A 146 -2.33 7.12 2.14
CA PHE A 146 -2.82 6.38 3.30
C PHE A 146 -3.03 7.24 4.55
N SER A 147 -2.29 8.35 4.72
CA SER A 147 -2.59 9.34 5.76
C SER A 147 -3.96 9.99 5.55
N PHE A 148 -4.42 10.12 4.31
CA PHE A 148 -5.77 10.61 4.01
C PHE A 148 -6.86 9.79 4.70
N ILE A 149 -6.67 8.48 4.84
CA ILE A 149 -7.62 7.59 5.52
C ILE A 149 -7.25 7.27 6.98
N GLY A 150 -6.27 8.01 7.54
CA GLY A 150 -5.90 7.94 8.96
C GLY A 150 -4.79 6.96 9.31
N ILE A 151 -3.98 6.52 8.34
CA ILE A 151 -2.81 5.66 8.60
C ILE A 151 -1.53 6.51 8.50
N ASP A 152 -1.03 6.98 9.66
CA ASP A 152 0.16 7.83 9.73
C ASP A 152 1.44 7.06 10.07
N HIS A 153 1.32 5.85 10.65
CA HIS A 153 2.47 5.01 10.96
C HIS A 153 2.88 4.22 9.72
N ILE A 154 3.83 4.78 8.95
CA ILE A 154 4.33 4.20 7.69
C ILE A 154 5.86 4.14 7.76
N SER A 155 6.40 2.92 7.81
CA SER A 155 7.84 2.64 7.90
C SER A 155 8.36 2.05 6.59
N THR A 156 9.60 2.36 6.23
CA THR A 156 10.19 1.92 4.94
C THR A 156 11.55 1.28 5.15
N ALA A 157 11.75 0.07 4.65
CA ALA A 157 13.06 -0.51 4.39
C ALA A 157 13.34 -0.42 2.88
N TRP A 158 14.47 0.18 2.51
CA TRP A 158 14.75 0.52 1.12
C TRP A 158 16.10 -0.02 0.64
N ALA A 159 16.06 -0.95 -0.30
CA ALA A 159 17.25 -1.37 -1.06
C ALA A 159 17.47 -0.41 -2.24
N ASP A 160 18.11 0.72 -1.97
CA ASP A 160 18.46 1.73 -2.97
C ASP A 160 19.78 1.41 -3.68
N GLY A 161 20.13 2.16 -4.74
CA GLY A 161 21.40 2.03 -5.44
C GLY A 161 21.63 0.65 -6.09
N GLN A 162 20.57 -0.03 -6.50
CA GLN A 162 20.66 -1.40 -7.06
C GLN A 162 21.05 -1.45 -8.54
N ASN A 163 21.28 -0.29 -9.19
CA ASN A 163 21.77 -0.28 -10.57
C ASN A 163 23.30 -0.41 -10.60
N PRO A 164 23.87 -1.56 -11.04
CA PRO A 164 25.30 -1.81 -11.00
C PRO A 164 26.11 -0.97 -12.00
N LEU A 165 25.46 -0.25 -12.92
CA LEU A 165 26.12 0.70 -13.81
C LEU A 165 26.54 2.00 -13.11
N PHE A 166 25.91 2.32 -11.99
CA PHE A 166 26.12 3.57 -11.26
C PHE A 166 26.61 3.37 -9.82
N PHE A 167 26.37 2.19 -9.22
CA PHE A 167 26.66 1.93 -7.82
C PHE A 167 27.35 0.56 -7.66
N GLU A 168 28.56 0.55 -7.13
CA GLU A 168 29.34 -0.66 -6.86
C GLU A 168 28.96 -1.31 -5.52
N ASP A 169 28.34 -0.54 -4.61
CA ASP A 169 27.97 -0.93 -3.25
C ASP A 169 26.52 -1.45 -3.11
N GLY A 170 25.83 -1.72 -4.21
CA GLY A 170 24.43 -2.16 -4.21
C GLY A 170 24.17 -3.42 -3.36
N SER A 171 25.12 -4.36 -3.31
CA SER A 171 25.01 -5.56 -2.46
C SER A 171 25.07 -5.21 -0.96
N ILE A 172 25.88 -4.24 -0.57
CA ILE A 172 26.00 -3.77 0.82
C ILE A 172 24.71 -3.04 1.21
N ARG A 173 24.22 -2.14 0.36
CA ARG A 173 22.94 -1.43 0.55
C ARG A 173 21.76 -2.39 0.71
N LYS A 174 21.73 -3.44 -0.12
CA LYS A 174 20.73 -4.50 -0.01
C LYS A 174 20.81 -5.23 1.34
N SER A 175 21.99 -5.51 1.87
CA SER A 175 22.17 -6.15 3.18
C SER A 175 21.60 -5.27 4.30
N PHE A 176 21.91 -3.97 4.31
CA PHE A 176 21.32 -3.03 5.27
C PHE A 176 19.80 -2.93 5.16
N ALA A 177 19.26 -2.94 3.94
CA ALA A 177 17.82 -2.94 3.75
C ALA A 177 17.15 -4.24 4.24
N ILE A 178 17.86 -5.37 4.18
CA ILE A 178 17.37 -6.64 4.74
C ILE A 178 17.38 -6.58 6.27
N GLU A 179 18.44 -6.04 6.88
CA GLU A 179 18.52 -5.81 8.34
C GLU A 179 17.41 -4.88 8.81
N SER A 180 17.20 -3.74 8.13
CA SER A 180 16.10 -2.82 8.43
C SER A 180 14.72 -3.49 8.28
N ALA A 181 14.51 -4.32 7.25
CA ALA A 181 13.25 -5.06 7.11
C ALA A 181 13.03 -6.06 8.25
N GLN A 182 14.10 -6.65 8.82
CA GLN A 182 14.00 -7.52 10.01
C GLN A 182 13.69 -6.72 11.27
N GLU A 183 14.27 -5.54 11.45
CA GLU A 183 13.94 -4.63 12.54
C GLU A 183 12.47 -4.22 12.50
N LEU A 184 11.96 -3.85 11.31
CA LEU A 184 10.54 -3.55 11.14
C LEU A 184 9.62 -4.75 11.42
N ALA A 185 10.07 -5.98 11.16
CA ALA A 185 9.32 -7.17 11.54
C ALA A 185 9.25 -7.35 13.08
N GLU A 186 10.29 -6.93 13.82
CA GLU A 186 10.26 -6.92 15.28
C GLU A 186 9.26 -5.88 15.82
N GLU A 187 9.24 -4.67 15.23
CA GLU A 187 8.26 -3.64 15.61
C GLU A 187 6.81 -4.10 15.36
N VAL A 188 6.56 -4.72 14.20
CA VAL A 188 5.24 -5.29 13.86
C VAL A 188 4.83 -6.39 14.83
N ALA A 189 5.78 -7.17 15.36
CA ALA A 189 5.49 -8.24 16.32
C ALA A 189 4.93 -7.72 17.66
N ASP A 190 5.11 -6.45 17.97
CA ASP A 190 4.65 -5.80 19.20
C ASP A 190 3.27 -5.11 19.05
N ILE A 191 2.66 -5.16 17.85
CA ILE A 191 1.34 -4.59 17.54
C ILE A 191 0.19 -5.54 17.91
#